data_4b42ebfbb56b94f093ea18ca30755926
#
_entry.id   4b42ebfbb56b94f093ea18ca30755926
#
_cell.length_a   1.000
_cell.length_b   1.000
_cell.length_c   1.000
_cell.angle_alpha   90.00
_cell.angle_beta   90.00
_cell.angle_gamma   90.00
#
_symmetry.space_group_name_H-M   'P 1'
#
loop_
_entity.id
_entity.type
_entity.pdbx_description
1 polymer ?
#
loop_
_entity_poly.entity_id
_entity_poly.type
_entity_poly.pdbx_seq_one_letter_code
_entity_poly.pdbx_strand_id
1 'polypeptide(L)'
;LHPLVMFVPILVAATTAILATGAEVLHSLRIRKVRHLAFGPTGSFSALTILAPVLRVLFLGGLAWALTTLYLLEPKAHRSEVKEIESKERRHLLLVLDVSPSMKLKDSGEDSGLTRTQRSSKLVQSLLKRTTDDKLHITMVAVYNGAKPVVQESRDLEVILNFLDGMDMSSVFPVGKTRLFDGLEEAAKIAREWPSNSATLLLVSDGDTVPATGMPKMPPSIDGVLVMGVGNPTKGSMIDGRQSRQDVGALQQIASRLGGQYHDGNMRHVPSSVLNGLGSLKADGDGLKLTLREY
;
A
#
# COMPACT_ATOMS: atom_id res chain seq x y z
N LEU A 1 15.10 -18.89 -9.47
CA LEU A 1 13.93 -19.77 -9.61
C LEU A 1 14.38 -21.17 -9.18
N HIS A 2 13.77 -21.70 -8.10
CA HIS A 2 14.09 -23.04 -7.60
C HIS A 2 13.79 -24.05 -8.71
N PRO A 3 14.68 -25.00 -9.06
CA PRO A 3 14.48 -25.93 -10.18
C PRO A 3 13.17 -26.72 -10.08
N LEU A 4 12.66 -26.96 -8.87
CA LEU A 4 11.36 -27.59 -8.62
C LEU A 4 10.18 -26.84 -9.25
N VAL A 5 10.21 -25.51 -9.31
CA VAL A 5 9.12 -24.68 -9.88
C VAL A 5 9.01 -24.85 -11.39
N MET A 6 10.09 -25.20 -12.08
CA MET A 6 10.06 -25.47 -13.53
C MET A 6 9.64 -26.90 -13.85
N PHE A 7 10.02 -27.89 -13.01
CA PHE A 7 9.75 -29.30 -13.30
C PHE A 7 8.29 -29.72 -13.04
N VAL A 8 7.63 -29.16 -12.01
CA VAL A 8 6.26 -29.54 -11.63
C VAL A 8 5.25 -29.23 -12.74
N PRO A 9 5.19 -28.03 -13.36
CA PRO A 9 4.29 -27.73 -14.46
C PRO A 9 4.49 -28.63 -15.68
N ILE A 10 5.73 -28.94 -16.01
CA ILE A 10 6.07 -29.82 -17.13
C ILE A 10 5.57 -31.25 -16.86
N LEU A 11 5.78 -31.74 -15.64
CA LEU A 11 5.31 -33.08 -15.24
C LEU A 11 3.78 -33.18 -15.30
N VAL A 12 3.07 -32.18 -14.78
CA VAL A 12 1.59 -32.11 -14.79
C VAL A 12 1.09 -32.03 -16.23
N ALA A 13 1.70 -31.21 -17.07
CA ALA A 13 1.34 -31.12 -18.50
C ALA A 13 1.57 -32.43 -19.25
N ALA A 14 2.68 -33.11 -19.02
CA ALA A 14 3.02 -34.37 -19.64
C ALA A 14 2.03 -35.47 -19.21
N THR A 15 1.73 -35.59 -17.91
CA THR A 15 0.75 -36.57 -17.41
C THR A 15 -0.63 -36.31 -17.98
N THR A 16 -1.07 -35.05 -18.04
CA THR A 16 -2.36 -34.66 -18.63
C THR A 16 -2.42 -35.02 -20.13
N ALA A 17 -1.35 -34.72 -20.87
CA ALA A 17 -1.27 -35.06 -22.30
C ALA A 17 -1.30 -36.56 -22.55
N ILE A 18 -0.62 -37.37 -21.73
CA ILE A 18 -0.65 -38.84 -21.81
C ILE A 18 -2.07 -39.36 -21.56
N LEU A 19 -2.74 -38.89 -20.52
CA LEU A 19 -4.12 -39.31 -20.20
C LEU A 19 -5.10 -38.88 -21.29
N ALA A 20 -4.98 -37.66 -21.82
CA ALA A 20 -5.79 -37.16 -22.92
C ALA A 20 -5.56 -37.98 -24.19
N THR A 21 -4.32 -38.33 -24.51
CA THR A 21 -4.00 -39.19 -25.66
C THR A 21 -4.64 -40.57 -25.50
N GLY A 22 -4.58 -41.20 -24.32
CA GLY A 22 -5.24 -42.47 -24.04
C GLY A 22 -6.76 -42.37 -24.22
N ALA A 23 -7.36 -41.30 -23.73
CA ALA A 23 -8.82 -41.08 -23.91
C ALA A 23 -9.19 -40.87 -25.37
N GLU A 24 -8.42 -40.14 -26.17
CA GLU A 24 -8.68 -39.96 -27.61
C GLU A 24 -8.47 -41.25 -28.40
N VAL A 25 -7.52 -42.08 -28.05
CA VAL A 25 -7.32 -43.40 -28.65
C VAL A 25 -8.55 -44.29 -28.37
N LEU A 26 -8.99 -44.35 -27.12
CA LEU A 26 -10.21 -45.12 -26.76
C LEU A 26 -11.45 -44.60 -27.48
N HIS A 27 -11.57 -43.26 -27.58
CA HIS A 27 -12.67 -42.63 -28.32
C HIS A 27 -12.61 -42.96 -29.81
N SER A 28 -11.44 -42.90 -30.42
CA SER A 28 -11.26 -43.25 -31.83
C SER A 28 -11.59 -44.73 -32.13
N LEU A 29 -11.23 -45.65 -31.22
CA LEU A 29 -11.56 -47.05 -31.32
C LEU A 29 -13.08 -47.29 -31.23
N ARG A 30 -13.80 -46.57 -30.35
CA ARG A 30 -15.26 -46.60 -30.26
C ARG A 30 -15.90 -46.06 -31.53
N ILE A 31 -15.46 -44.93 -32.04
CA ILE A 31 -15.98 -44.35 -33.30
C ILE A 31 -15.79 -45.30 -34.46
N ARG A 32 -14.63 -45.96 -34.59
CA ARG A 32 -14.39 -46.96 -35.64
C ARG A 32 -15.41 -48.10 -35.63
N LYS A 33 -15.86 -48.54 -34.44
CA LYS A 33 -16.87 -49.60 -34.33
C LYS A 33 -18.28 -49.17 -34.79
N VAL A 34 -18.67 -47.92 -34.61
CA VAL A 34 -19.98 -47.36 -34.98
C VAL A 34 -19.98 -46.61 -36.32
N ARG A 35 -18.81 -46.42 -36.94
CA ARG A 35 -18.64 -45.65 -38.17
C ARG A 35 -19.55 -46.08 -39.29
N HIS A 36 -19.68 -47.42 -39.52
CA HIS A 36 -20.53 -48.00 -40.56
C HIS A 36 -21.99 -47.62 -40.40
N LEU A 37 -22.45 -47.49 -39.16
CA LEU A 37 -23.83 -47.13 -38.83
C LEU A 37 -24.10 -45.62 -39.01
N ALA A 38 -23.11 -44.78 -38.80
CA ALA A 38 -23.27 -43.30 -38.81
C ALA A 38 -23.01 -42.66 -40.18
N PHE A 39 -22.05 -43.19 -40.96
CA PHE A 39 -21.53 -42.50 -42.18
C PHE A 39 -21.67 -43.35 -43.46
N GLY A 40 -22.23 -44.56 -43.38
CA GLY A 40 -22.38 -45.46 -44.52
C GLY A 40 -21.04 -46.00 -45.05
N PRO A 41 -21.10 -46.84 -46.13
CA PRO A 41 -19.92 -47.57 -46.64
C PRO A 41 -18.84 -46.71 -47.32
N THR A 42 -19.19 -45.45 -47.70
CA THR A 42 -18.29 -44.54 -48.46
C THR A 42 -17.83 -43.30 -47.67
N GLY A 43 -18.09 -43.25 -46.34
CA GLY A 43 -17.75 -42.09 -45.52
C GLY A 43 -16.25 -41.87 -45.44
N SER A 44 -15.74 -40.78 -46.03
CA SER A 44 -14.35 -40.35 -45.92
C SER A 44 -14.10 -39.56 -44.63
N PHE A 45 -12.92 -39.72 -44.03
CA PHE A 45 -12.51 -38.88 -42.92
C PHE A 45 -12.17 -37.47 -43.41
N SER A 46 -12.84 -36.46 -42.85
CA SER A 46 -12.42 -35.08 -43.03
C SER A 46 -11.08 -34.89 -42.33
N ALA A 47 -10.21 -34.02 -42.89
CA ALA A 47 -8.93 -33.61 -42.27
C ALA A 47 -9.14 -33.09 -40.85
N LEU A 48 -10.30 -32.44 -40.57
CA LEU A 48 -10.71 -31.99 -39.25
C LEU A 48 -10.87 -33.12 -38.23
N THR A 49 -11.30 -34.31 -38.65
CA THR A 49 -11.49 -35.47 -37.77
C THR A 49 -10.14 -36.01 -37.26
N ILE A 50 -9.07 -35.85 -38.05
CA ILE A 50 -7.72 -36.23 -37.65
C ILE A 50 -7.05 -35.16 -36.83
N LEU A 51 -7.30 -33.90 -37.15
CA LEU A 51 -6.64 -32.75 -36.48
C LEU A 51 -7.24 -32.44 -35.10
N ALA A 52 -8.56 -32.64 -34.92
CA ALA A 52 -9.26 -32.31 -33.69
C ALA A 52 -8.72 -33.05 -32.44
N PRO A 53 -8.43 -34.37 -32.45
CA PRO A 53 -7.82 -35.04 -31.31
C PRO A 53 -6.44 -34.45 -30.91
N VAL A 54 -5.62 -34.14 -31.89
CA VAL A 54 -4.30 -33.57 -31.66
C VAL A 54 -4.39 -32.19 -31.00
N LEU A 55 -5.29 -31.35 -31.53
CA LEU A 55 -5.54 -30.02 -30.96
C LEU A 55 -6.09 -30.10 -29.53
N ARG A 56 -6.96 -31.03 -29.22
CA ARG A 56 -7.49 -31.24 -27.87
C ARG A 56 -6.39 -31.62 -26.86
N VAL A 57 -5.52 -32.57 -27.25
CA VAL A 57 -4.41 -33.00 -26.39
C VAL A 57 -3.46 -31.85 -26.13
N LEU A 58 -3.09 -31.08 -27.16
CA LEU A 58 -2.22 -29.91 -27.04
C LEU A 58 -2.85 -28.82 -26.16
N PHE A 59 -4.16 -28.57 -26.35
CA PHE A 59 -4.90 -27.59 -25.56
C PHE A 59 -4.97 -27.98 -24.07
N LEU A 60 -5.30 -29.23 -23.77
CA LEU A 60 -5.41 -29.73 -22.39
C LEU A 60 -4.04 -29.73 -21.69
N GLY A 61 -2.98 -30.17 -22.40
CA GLY A 61 -1.61 -30.12 -21.88
C GLY A 61 -1.13 -28.69 -21.63
N GLY A 62 -1.36 -27.80 -22.59
CA GLY A 62 -1.03 -26.39 -22.47
C GLY A 62 -1.81 -25.67 -21.35
N LEU A 63 -3.11 -25.96 -21.20
CA LEU A 63 -3.92 -25.41 -20.13
C LEU A 63 -3.43 -25.89 -18.76
N ALA A 64 -3.13 -27.19 -18.62
CA ALA A 64 -2.62 -27.77 -17.39
C ALA A 64 -1.25 -27.13 -17.00
N TRP A 65 -0.38 -26.93 -17.99
CA TRP A 65 0.90 -26.25 -17.79
C TRP A 65 0.69 -24.82 -17.34
N ALA A 66 -0.17 -24.06 -18.02
CA ALA A 66 -0.44 -22.64 -17.72
C ALA A 66 -1.05 -22.47 -16.32
N LEU A 67 -2.05 -23.26 -15.95
CA LEU A 67 -2.70 -23.19 -14.64
C LEU A 67 -1.74 -23.58 -13.51
N THR A 68 -0.93 -24.62 -13.71
CA THR A 68 0.03 -25.05 -12.70
C THR A 68 1.14 -24.02 -12.54
N THR A 69 1.61 -23.42 -13.64
CA THR A 69 2.57 -22.35 -13.61
C THR A 69 2.02 -21.12 -12.88
N LEU A 70 0.77 -20.74 -13.18
CA LEU A 70 0.11 -19.61 -12.53
C LEU A 70 -0.10 -19.85 -11.02
N TYR A 71 -0.45 -21.09 -10.64
CA TYR A 71 -0.63 -21.47 -9.24
C TYR A 71 0.68 -21.45 -8.43
N LEU A 72 1.79 -21.87 -9.07
CA LEU A 72 3.13 -21.89 -8.47
C LEU A 72 3.87 -20.56 -8.56
N LEU A 73 3.41 -19.63 -9.41
CA LEU A 73 3.87 -18.26 -9.43
C LEU A 73 3.33 -17.57 -8.19
N GLU A 74 4.16 -17.47 -7.17
CA GLU A 74 3.89 -16.50 -6.10
C GLU A 74 3.70 -15.13 -6.76
N PRO A 75 2.61 -14.40 -6.47
CA PRO A 75 2.47 -13.03 -6.94
C PRO A 75 3.68 -12.27 -6.40
N LYS A 76 4.64 -12.00 -7.24
CA LYS A 76 5.69 -11.04 -6.95
C LYS A 76 4.97 -9.72 -6.78
N ALA A 77 4.60 -9.37 -5.54
CA ALA A 77 4.42 -7.99 -5.19
C ALA A 77 5.62 -7.26 -5.82
N HIS A 78 5.37 -6.22 -6.58
CA HIS A 78 6.34 -5.48 -7.37
C HIS A 78 7.46 -5.01 -6.44
N ARG A 79 8.35 -5.93 -6.09
CA ARG A 79 9.63 -5.68 -5.48
C ARG A 79 10.49 -5.25 -6.66
N SER A 80 10.46 -3.95 -6.96
CA SER A 80 11.52 -3.36 -7.77
C SER A 80 12.82 -3.94 -7.22
N GLU A 81 13.64 -4.51 -8.10
CA GLU A 81 15.01 -4.91 -7.78
C GLU A 81 15.76 -3.63 -7.39
N VAL A 82 15.51 -3.22 -6.14
CA VAL A 82 16.33 -2.20 -5.51
C VAL A 82 17.69 -2.86 -5.36
N LYS A 83 18.68 -2.37 -6.13
CA LYS A 83 20.09 -2.60 -5.82
C LYS A 83 20.19 -2.46 -4.31
N GLU A 84 20.68 -3.49 -3.61
CA GLU A 84 20.95 -3.46 -2.19
C GLU A 84 21.90 -2.28 -1.90
N ILE A 85 21.30 -1.08 -1.75
CA ILE A 85 21.97 0.03 -1.12
C ILE A 85 22.13 -0.46 0.31
N GLU A 86 23.37 -0.48 0.79
CA GLU A 86 23.70 -0.98 2.13
C GLU A 86 22.63 -0.51 3.13
N SER A 87 22.06 -1.42 3.88
CA SER A 87 20.91 -1.18 4.74
C SER A 87 21.11 -0.02 5.74
N LYS A 88 22.36 0.37 5.98
CA LYS A 88 22.75 1.50 6.83
C LYS A 88 22.48 2.88 6.24
N GLU A 89 22.29 3.01 4.93
CA GLU A 89 22.06 4.29 4.26
C GLU A 89 20.60 4.56 3.89
N ARG A 90 19.71 3.60 4.15
CA ARG A 90 18.28 3.79 3.89
C ARG A 90 17.67 4.76 4.87
N ARG A 91 16.88 5.69 4.34
CA ARG A 91 16.07 6.62 5.14
C ARG A 91 14.61 6.23 5.02
N HIS A 92 13.87 6.25 6.11
CA HIS A 92 12.48 5.84 6.14
C HIS A 92 11.58 7.00 6.58
N LEU A 93 10.52 7.24 5.84
CA LEU A 93 9.40 8.09 6.28
C LEU A 93 8.22 7.19 6.63
N LEU A 94 7.85 7.20 7.89
CA LEU A 94 6.72 6.45 8.41
C LEU A 94 5.53 7.39 8.59
N LEU A 95 4.59 7.35 7.67
CA LEU A 95 3.39 8.18 7.66
C LEU A 95 2.24 7.44 8.34
N VAL A 96 1.76 7.97 9.46
CA VAL A 96 0.54 7.51 10.13
C VAL A 96 -0.57 8.51 9.81
N LEU A 97 -1.56 8.06 9.06
CA LEU A 97 -2.64 8.88 8.53
C LEU A 97 -3.99 8.49 9.15
N ASP A 98 -4.62 9.43 9.82
CA ASP A 98 -5.99 9.29 10.29
C ASP A 98 -6.94 9.32 9.09
N VAL A 99 -7.74 8.27 8.95
CA VAL A 99 -8.75 8.12 7.89
C VAL A 99 -10.16 7.97 8.47
N SER A 100 -10.37 8.39 9.72
CA SER A 100 -11.66 8.38 10.39
C SER A 100 -12.70 9.26 9.66
N PRO A 101 -13.99 9.02 9.85
CA PRO A 101 -15.05 9.80 9.22
C PRO A 101 -14.95 11.30 9.45
N SER A 102 -14.44 11.75 10.61
CA SER A 102 -14.21 13.16 10.92
C SER A 102 -13.25 13.85 9.94
N MET A 103 -12.34 13.10 9.32
CA MET A 103 -11.43 13.62 8.30
C MET A 103 -12.12 14.06 6.99
N LYS A 104 -13.42 13.70 6.80
CA LYS A 104 -14.23 14.16 5.67
C LYS A 104 -14.86 15.53 5.89
N LEU A 105 -14.79 16.09 7.10
CA LEU A 105 -15.35 17.42 7.42
C LEU A 105 -14.60 18.52 6.68
N LYS A 106 -15.37 19.49 6.12
CA LYS A 106 -14.85 20.67 5.42
C LYS A 106 -14.66 21.83 6.39
N ASP A 107 -13.54 21.81 7.11
CA ASP A 107 -13.21 22.83 8.09
C ASP A 107 -11.69 23.06 8.21
N SER A 108 -10.93 22.66 7.19
CA SER A 108 -9.47 22.73 7.19
C SER A 108 -8.91 23.71 6.15
N GLY A 109 -7.69 24.22 6.43
CA GLY A 109 -7.01 25.22 5.62
C GLY A 109 -7.41 26.63 6.00
N GLU A 110 -6.69 27.63 5.46
CA GLU A 110 -6.89 29.05 5.79
C GLU A 110 -8.35 29.51 5.61
N ASP A 111 -9.00 29.08 4.52
CA ASP A 111 -10.36 29.48 4.18
C ASP A 111 -11.42 28.45 4.61
N SER A 112 -11.04 27.42 5.39
CA SER A 112 -11.92 26.29 5.79
C SER A 112 -12.64 25.63 4.61
N GLY A 113 -12.10 25.72 3.41
CA GLY A 113 -12.71 25.23 2.16
C GLY A 113 -12.35 23.78 1.82
N LEU A 114 -11.38 23.19 2.50
CA LEU A 114 -10.88 21.85 2.26
C LEU A 114 -11.42 20.86 3.30
N THR A 115 -11.57 19.59 2.90
CA THR A 115 -11.73 18.53 3.89
C THR A 115 -10.41 18.32 4.63
N ARG A 116 -10.47 17.79 5.85
CA ARG A 116 -9.28 17.44 6.64
C ARG A 116 -8.38 16.47 5.87
N THR A 117 -8.97 15.47 5.16
CA THR A 117 -8.23 14.56 4.25
C THR A 117 -7.52 15.30 3.13
N GLN A 118 -8.23 16.21 2.41
CA GLN A 118 -7.63 17.00 1.34
C GLN A 118 -6.49 17.89 1.86
N ARG A 119 -6.65 18.44 3.04
CA ARG A 119 -5.60 19.23 3.67
C ARG A 119 -4.40 18.37 4.04
N SER A 120 -4.61 17.20 4.64
CA SER A 120 -3.58 16.22 4.94
C SER A 120 -2.78 15.83 3.68
N SER A 121 -3.48 15.52 2.59
CA SER A 121 -2.87 15.22 1.30
C SER A 121 -1.94 16.36 0.84
N LYS A 122 -2.43 17.60 0.79
CA LYS A 122 -1.64 18.78 0.38
C LYS A 122 -0.41 19.00 1.26
N LEU A 123 -0.52 18.79 2.58
CA LEU A 123 0.60 18.93 3.50
C LEU A 123 1.68 17.87 3.24
N VAL A 124 1.27 16.59 3.14
CA VAL A 124 2.19 15.50 2.86
C VAL A 124 2.83 15.65 1.49
N GLN A 125 2.06 16.01 0.45
CA GLN A 125 2.60 16.32 -0.88
C GLN A 125 3.65 17.44 -0.85
N SER A 126 3.35 18.55 -0.15
CA SER A 126 4.27 19.66 0.00
C SER A 126 5.55 19.25 0.71
N LEU A 127 5.45 18.41 1.73
CA LEU A 127 6.60 17.86 2.45
C LEU A 127 7.44 16.96 1.53
N LEU A 128 6.80 16.01 0.85
CA LEU A 128 7.50 15.05 -0.02
C LEU A 128 8.18 15.72 -1.21
N LYS A 129 7.57 16.75 -1.81
CA LYS A 129 8.18 17.54 -2.90
C LYS A 129 9.45 18.29 -2.45
N ARG A 130 9.58 18.59 -1.17
CA ARG A 130 10.74 19.29 -0.59
C ARG A 130 11.82 18.33 -0.07
N THR A 131 11.45 17.06 0.09
CA THR A 131 12.34 16.00 0.56
C THR A 131 12.76 15.16 -0.64
N THR A 132 13.60 15.72 -1.51
CA THR A 132 14.09 15.03 -2.71
C THR A 132 15.29 14.17 -2.31
N ASP A 133 15.05 12.97 -1.82
CA ASP A 133 16.10 11.99 -1.53
C ASP A 133 15.78 10.66 -2.22
N ASP A 134 16.65 10.27 -3.15
CA ASP A 134 16.53 8.99 -3.87
C ASP A 134 16.62 7.75 -2.95
N LYS A 135 17.08 7.95 -1.72
CA LYS A 135 17.23 6.90 -0.69
C LYS A 135 16.01 6.80 0.24
N LEU A 136 15.02 7.69 0.09
CA LEU A 136 13.85 7.73 0.96
C LEU A 136 12.86 6.61 0.61
N HIS A 137 12.52 5.80 1.60
CA HIS A 137 11.49 4.77 1.55
C HIS A 137 10.29 5.21 2.38
N ILE A 138 9.11 5.18 1.80
CA ILE A 138 7.90 5.66 2.45
C ILE A 138 7.02 4.47 2.82
N THR A 139 6.66 4.40 4.09
CA THR A 139 5.68 3.45 4.62
C THR A 139 4.48 4.22 5.14
N MET A 140 3.27 3.84 4.73
CA MET A 140 2.03 4.50 5.14
C MET A 140 1.16 3.53 5.93
N VAL A 141 0.72 3.96 7.10
CA VAL A 141 -0.22 3.26 7.98
C VAL A 141 -1.50 4.09 8.06
N ALA A 142 -2.61 3.54 7.61
CA ALA A 142 -3.93 4.14 7.78
C ALA A 142 -4.52 3.73 9.14
N VAL A 143 -5.18 4.69 9.81
CA VAL A 143 -5.75 4.50 11.14
C VAL A 143 -7.20 4.97 11.18
N TYR A 144 -8.05 4.12 11.73
CA TYR A 144 -9.42 4.45 12.13
C TYR A 144 -9.80 3.56 13.33
N ASN A 145 -10.71 2.62 13.19
CA ASN A 145 -11.01 1.61 14.21
C ASN A 145 -10.05 0.43 14.08
N GLY A 146 -8.77 0.69 14.36
CA GLY A 146 -7.62 -0.16 14.15
C GLY A 146 -6.59 0.49 13.23
N ALA A 147 -5.53 -0.23 12.91
CA ALA A 147 -4.45 0.22 12.03
C ALA A 147 -4.16 -0.81 10.93
N LYS A 148 -3.84 -0.31 9.73
CA LYS A 148 -3.44 -1.15 8.60
C LYS A 148 -2.31 -0.49 7.80
N PRO A 149 -1.19 -1.18 7.55
CA PRO A 149 -0.21 -0.70 6.60
C PRO A 149 -0.81 -0.79 5.19
N VAL A 150 -0.82 0.34 4.47
CA VAL A 150 -1.39 0.45 3.11
C VAL A 150 -0.30 0.55 2.04
N VAL A 151 0.85 1.10 2.41
CA VAL A 151 2.06 1.13 1.59
C VAL A 151 3.24 0.75 2.47
N GLN A 152 4.13 -0.10 1.97
CA GLN A 152 5.33 -0.52 2.71
C GLN A 152 6.56 -0.29 1.85
N GLU A 153 7.51 0.47 2.40
CA GLU A 153 8.83 0.75 1.82
C GLU A 153 8.82 1.13 0.32
N SER A 154 7.81 1.89 -0.11
CA SER A 154 7.73 2.37 -1.48
C SER A 154 8.65 3.57 -1.69
N ARG A 155 9.29 3.64 -2.86
CA ARG A 155 10.01 4.81 -3.37
C ARG A 155 9.19 5.56 -4.42
N ASP A 156 8.07 4.98 -4.82
CA ASP A 156 7.19 5.55 -5.82
C ASP A 156 6.27 6.59 -5.20
N LEU A 157 6.59 7.85 -5.44
CA LEU A 157 5.83 8.99 -4.95
C LEU A 157 4.42 9.02 -5.52
N GLU A 158 4.22 8.58 -6.78
CA GLU A 158 2.89 8.59 -7.40
C GLU A 158 1.93 7.62 -6.70
N VAL A 159 2.43 6.47 -6.28
CA VAL A 159 1.64 5.51 -5.47
C VAL A 159 1.17 6.17 -4.18
N ILE A 160 2.06 6.89 -3.48
CA ILE A 160 1.72 7.58 -2.23
C ILE A 160 0.67 8.67 -2.48
N LEU A 161 0.87 9.50 -3.53
CA LEU A 161 -0.05 10.59 -3.87
C LEU A 161 -1.43 10.05 -4.26
N ASN A 162 -1.49 8.97 -5.02
CA ASN A 162 -2.75 8.33 -5.40
C ASN A 162 -3.52 7.80 -4.18
N PHE A 163 -2.83 7.26 -3.17
CA PHE A 163 -3.46 6.87 -1.91
C PHE A 163 -3.99 8.08 -1.13
N LEU A 164 -3.25 9.18 -1.11
CA LEU A 164 -3.65 10.39 -0.39
C LEU A 164 -4.84 11.11 -1.05
N ASP A 165 -4.94 11.11 -2.37
CA ASP A 165 -5.92 11.91 -3.13
C ASP A 165 -7.18 11.13 -3.50
N GLY A 166 -7.11 9.81 -3.64
CA GLY A 166 -8.12 9.04 -4.36
C GLY A 166 -8.90 7.99 -3.58
N MET A 167 -8.43 7.53 -2.43
CA MET A 167 -9.08 6.41 -1.74
C MET A 167 -9.85 6.84 -0.49
N ASP A 168 -11.15 6.51 -0.47
CA ASP A 168 -11.91 6.47 0.78
C ASP A 168 -11.49 5.26 1.64
N MET A 169 -10.34 5.42 2.31
CA MET A 169 -9.78 4.37 3.16
C MET A 169 -10.61 4.09 4.42
N SER A 170 -11.56 4.96 4.77
CA SER A 170 -12.44 4.73 5.93
C SER A 170 -13.29 3.47 5.76
N SER A 171 -13.64 3.11 4.51
CA SER A 171 -14.43 1.91 4.18
C SER A 171 -13.71 0.59 4.41
N VAL A 172 -12.38 0.61 4.53
CA VAL A 172 -11.54 -0.59 4.77
C VAL A 172 -11.60 -1.02 6.25
N PHE A 173 -12.10 -0.15 7.13
CA PHE A 173 -12.19 -0.39 8.57
C PHE A 173 -13.63 -0.62 9.01
N PRO A 174 -13.86 -1.45 10.05
CA PRO A 174 -15.16 -1.54 10.67
C PRO A 174 -15.55 -0.20 11.30
N VAL A 175 -16.85 0.10 11.32
CA VAL A 175 -17.36 1.32 11.98
C VAL A 175 -17.09 1.25 13.48
N GLY A 176 -16.57 2.34 14.04
CA GLY A 176 -16.25 2.41 15.48
C GLY A 176 -15.61 3.72 15.90
N LYS A 177 -14.93 3.70 17.03
CA LYS A 177 -14.17 4.86 17.53
C LYS A 177 -12.76 4.84 16.93
N THR A 178 -12.22 6.02 16.66
CA THR A 178 -10.83 6.16 16.20
C THR A 178 -9.86 5.66 17.29
N ARG A 179 -8.92 4.81 16.87
CA ARG A 179 -7.91 4.18 17.74
C ARG A 179 -6.52 4.62 17.29
N LEU A 180 -6.22 5.91 17.48
CA LEU A 180 -4.99 6.53 16.98
C LEU A 180 -3.73 5.83 17.48
N PHE A 181 -3.74 5.32 18.72
CA PHE A 181 -2.59 4.63 19.30
C PHE A 181 -2.32 3.26 18.66
N ASP A 182 -3.32 2.60 18.08
CA ASP A 182 -3.09 1.38 17.29
C ASP A 182 -2.22 1.68 16.07
N GLY A 183 -2.41 2.86 15.44
CA GLY A 183 -1.55 3.30 14.34
C GLY A 183 -0.12 3.55 14.76
N LEU A 184 0.07 4.17 15.92
CA LEU A 184 1.40 4.37 16.48
C LEU A 184 2.06 3.05 16.90
N GLU A 185 1.27 2.09 17.39
CA GLU A 185 1.77 0.76 17.75
C GLU A 185 2.19 -0.03 16.51
N GLU A 186 1.38 -0.03 15.45
CA GLU A 186 1.73 -0.68 14.18
C GLU A 186 2.95 -0.01 13.54
N ALA A 187 3.01 1.32 13.57
CA ALA A 187 4.17 2.08 13.14
C ALA A 187 5.43 1.70 13.92
N ALA A 188 5.35 1.61 15.25
CA ALA A 188 6.46 1.20 16.09
C ALA A 188 6.91 -0.24 15.80
N LYS A 189 5.96 -1.15 15.52
CA LYS A 189 6.25 -2.55 15.15
C LYS A 189 7.03 -2.63 13.84
N ILE A 190 6.60 -1.91 12.81
CA ILE A 190 7.29 -1.84 11.51
C ILE A 190 8.70 -1.26 11.69
N ALA A 191 8.81 -0.15 12.40
CA ALA A 191 10.08 0.55 12.57
C ALA A 191 11.12 -0.21 13.43
N ARG A 192 10.73 -1.23 14.21
CA ARG A 192 11.68 -2.07 14.98
C ARG A 192 12.66 -2.84 14.10
N GLU A 193 12.29 -3.10 12.87
CA GLU A 193 13.12 -3.83 11.91
C GLU A 193 14.19 -2.94 11.25
N TRP A 194 14.07 -1.61 11.40
CA TRP A 194 14.95 -0.65 10.76
C TRP A 194 16.16 -0.29 11.61
N PRO A 195 17.25 0.16 10.97
CA PRO A 195 18.44 0.64 11.68
C PRO A 195 18.12 1.81 12.63
N SER A 196 18.89 1.97 13.70
CA SER A 196 18.75 3.10 14.61
C SER A 196 18.97 4.44 13.88
N ASN A 197 18.16 5.44 14.22
CA ASN A 197 18.22 6.79 13.65
C ASN A 197 18.06 6.83 12.12
N SER A 198 17.22 5.97 11.55
CA SER A 198 17.00 5.89 10.12
C SER A 198 15.59 6.30 9.67
N ALA A 199 14.69 6.60 10.62
CA ALA A 199 13.29 6.83 10.32
C ALA A 199 12.73 8.11 10.96
N THR A 200 11.91 8.84 10.20
CA THR A 200 11.08 9.92 10.72
C THR A 200 9.62 9.48 10.73
N LEU A 201 8.95 9.69 11.87
CA LEU A 201 7.51 9.46 12.04
C LEU A 201 6.75 10.75 11.74
N LEU A 202 5.80 10.68 10.82
CA LEU A 202 4.85 11.73 10.51
C LEU A 202 3.43 11.27 10.86
N LEU A 203 2.82 11.91 11.85
CA LEU A 203 1.44 11.66 12.25
C LEU A 203 0.54 12.79 11.75
N VAL A 204 -0.54 12.47 11.05
CA VAL A 204 -1.55 13.44 10.59
C VAL A 204 -2.92 13.03 11.11
N SER A 205 -3.53 13.87 11.96
CA SER A 205 -4.85 13.60 12.57
C SER A 205 -5.52 14.91 13.02
N ASP A 206 -6.81 14.86 13.32
CA ASP A 206 -7.51 15.93 14.00
C ASP A 206 -7.43 15.81 15.54
N GLY A 207 -7.01 14.66 16.06
CA GLY A 207 -6.85 14.42 17.49
C GLY A 207 -8.14 14.31 18.28
N ASP A 208 -9.31 14.25 17.63
CA ASP A 208 -10.65 14.31 18.28
C ASP A 208 -10.92 13.17 19.28
N THR A 209 -10.24 12.03 19.12
CA THR A 209 -10.46 10.83 19.95
C THR A 209 -9.15 10.19 20.41
N VAL A 210 -8.31 10.96 21.07
CA VAL A 210 -7.04 10.46 21.62
C VAL A 210 -7.24 9.87 23.01
N PRO A 211 -6.84 8.60 23.28
CA PRO A 211 -6.88 8.05 24.62
C PRO A 211 -5.92 8.77 25.58
N ALA A 212 -6.31 8.93 26.84
CA ALA A 212 -5.45 9.57 27.85
C ALA A 212 -4.21 8.73 28.20
N THR A 213 -4.29 7.42 28.05
CA THR A 213 -3.25 6.44 28.44
C THR A 213 -3.02 5.41 27.34
N GLY A 214 -1.92 4.67 27.42
CA GLY A 214 -1.65 3.56 26.48
C GLY A 214 -0.85 3.96 25.25
N MET A 215 -0.20 5.14 25.23
CA MET A 215 0.63 5.53 24.11
C MET A 215 1.86 4.62 24.00
N PRO A 216 2.13 4.04 22.81
CA PRO A 216 3.26 3.16 22.60
C PRO A 216 4.60 3.92 22.65
N LYS A 217 5.66 3.20 23.01
CA LYS A 217 7.04 3.71 22.92
C LYS A 217 7.57 3.49 21.53
N MET A 218 8.22 4.53 20.96
CA MET A 218 8.87 4.42 19.67
C MET A 218 10.22 3.69 19.78
N PRO A 219 10.58 2.88 18.77
CA PRO A 219 11.87 2.22 18.72
C PRO A 219 13.01 3.23 18.41
N PRO A 220 14.28 2.84 18.69
CA PRO A 220 15.45 3.70 18.43
C PRO A 220 15.69 4.03 16.95
N SER A 221 15.02 3.36 16.04
CA SER A 221 15.08 3.66 14.61
C SER A 221 14.43 5.00 14.27
N ILE A 222 13.46 5.47 15.08
CA ILE A 222 12.79 6.75 14.90
C ILE A 222 13.58 7.84 15.62
N ASP A 223 14.20 8.74 14.84
CA ASP A 223 14.99 9.87 15.33
C ASP A 223 14.26 11.21 15.24
N GLY A 224 13.21 11.29 14.43
CA GLY A 224 12.38 12.47 14.25
C GLY A 224 10.89 12.15 14.33
N VAL A 225 10.12 13.02 15.00
CA VAL A 225 8.65 12.90 15.06
C VAL A 225 8.04 14.26 14.74
N LEU A 226 7.11 14.27 13.77
CA LEU A 226 6.29 15.42 13.43
C LEU A 226 4.82 15.03 13.53
N VAL A 227 4.09 15.77 14.34
CA VAL A 227 2.63 15.64 14.48
C VAL A 227 1.96 16.82 13.80
N MET A 228 1.18 16.58 12.77
CA MET A 228 0.43 17.60 12.05
C MET A 228 -1.05 17.51 12.40
N GLY A 229 -1.59 18.60 12.94
CA GLY A 229 -3.00 18.72 13.25
C GLY A 229 -3.79 19.34 12.10
N VAL A 230 -4.93 18.76 11.75
CA VAL A 230 -5.83 19.26 10.69
C VAL A 230 -7.25 19.43 11.24
N GLY A 231 -8.01 20.36 10.66
CA GLY A 231 -9.36 20.69 11.11
C GLY A 231 -9.41 21.99 11.91
N ASN A 232 -10.62 22.54 12.10
CA ASN A 232 -10.80 23.79 12.82
C ASN A 232 -10.68 23.55 14.35
N PRO A 233 -9.76 24.24 15.04
CA PRO A 233 -9.60 24.07 16.50
C PRO A 233 -10.66 24.78 17.32
N THR A 234 -11.35 25.78 16.74
CA THR A 234 -12.32 26.63 17.48
C THR A 234 -13.76 26.30 17.15
N LYS A 235 -14.06 26.08 15.86
CA LYS A 235 -15.41 25.72 15.41
C LYS A 235 -15.49 24.22 15.22
N GLY A 236 -16.36 23.56 15.99
CA GLY A 236 -16.66 22.16 15.75
C GLY A 236 -17.67 21.99 14.61
N SER A 237 -17.49 20.96 13.81
CA SER A 237 -18.41 20.52 12.78
C SER A 237 -19.19 19.30 13.24
N MET A 238 -20.48 19.20 12.88
CA MET A 238 -21.32 18.07 13.28
C MET A 238 -21.06 16.86 12.38
N ILE A 239 -20.84 15.70 12.99
CA ILE A 239 -20.75 14.42 12.30
C ILE A 239 -21.39 13.32 13.17
N ASP A 240 -22.26 12.52 12.62
CA ASP A 240 -22.94 11.40 13.30
C ASP A 240 -23.56 11.80 14.65
N GLY A 241 -24.16 13.00 14.72
CA GLY A 241 -24.84 13.50 15.92
C GLY A 241 -23.90 14.01 17.02
N ARG A 242 -22.60 14.09 16.80
CA ARG A 242 -21.60 14.66 17.72
C ARG A 242 -20.81 15.79 17.06
N GLN A 243 -20.32 16.69 17.88
CA GLN A 243 -19.44 17.76 17.43
C GLN A 243 -18.01 17.27 17.39
N SER A 244 -17.35 17.36 16.22
CA SER A 244 -15.93 17.06 16.02
C SER A 244 -15.16 18.36 15.75
N ARG A 245 -14.04 18.54 16.41
CA ARG A 245 -13.09 19.63 16.21
C ARG A 245 -11.68 19.12 16.38
N GLN A 246 -10.71 19.85 15.85
CA GLN A 246 -9.31 19.55 16.10
C GLN A 246 -8.99 19.72 17.61
N ASP A 247 -8.38 18.69 18.20
CA ASP A 247 -7.84 18.78 19.57
C ASP A 247 -6.33 19.04 19.52
N VAL A 248 -6.00 20.34 19.49
CA VAL A 248 -4.60 20.80 19.46
C VAL A 248 -3.84 20.35 20.71
N GLY A 249 -4.50 20.37 21.88
CA GLY A 249 -3.88 19.98 23.15
C GLY A 249 -3.47 18.51 23.17
N ALA A 250 -4.35 17.62 22.70
CA ALA A 250 -4.06 16.19 22.59
C ALA A 250 -2.90 15.92 21.62
N LEU A 251 -2.89 16.59 20.45
CA LEU A 251 -1.82 16.41 19.45
C LEU A 251 -0.48 16.96 19.93
N GLN A 252 -0.47 18.10 20.60
CA GLN A 252 0.75 18.64 21.24
C GLN A 252 1.29 17.72 22.33
N GLN A 253 0.41 17.10 23.10
CA GLN A 253 0.80 16.13 24.12
C GLN A 253 1.40 14.86 23.50
N ILE A 254 0.85 14.37 22.37
CA ILE A 254 1.43 13.26 21.62
C ILE A 254 2.84 13.64 21.13
N ALA A 255 2.98 14.79 20.48
CA ALA A 255 4.27 15.28 19.98
C ALA A 255 5.31 15.34 21.10
N SER A 256 4.96 15.98 22.21
CA SER A 256 5.87 16.12 23.37
C SER A 256 6.29 14.77 23.96
N ARG A 257 5.34 13.85 24.15
CA ARG A 257 5.62 12.51 24.71
C ARG A 257 6.48 11.64 23.79
N LEU A 258 6.37 11.83 22.47
CA LEU A 258 7.18 11.14 21.47
C LEU A 258 8.54 11.85 21.22
N GLY A 259 8.83 12.95 21.90
CA GLY A 259 10.06 13.73 21.71
C GLY A 259 10.10 14.48 20.38
N GLY A 260 8.93 14.74 19.78
CA GLY A 260 8.79 15.38 18.48
C GLY A 260 8.21 16.79 18.55
N GLN A 261 7.84 17.31 17.38
CA GLN A 261 7.27 18.63 17.19
C GLN A 261 5.81 18.55 16.73
N TYR A 262 4.99 19.48 17.19
CA TYR A 262 3.65 19.70 16.67
C TYR A 262 3.67 20.84 15.64
N HIS A 263 2.92 20.64 14.54
CA HIS A 263 2.68 21.66 13.53
C HIS A 263 1.18 21.81 13.27
N ASP A 264 0.70 23.05 13.25
CA ASP A 264 -0.67 23.35 12.83
C ASP A 264 -0.78 23.20 11.31
N GLY A 265 -1.40 22.13 10.88
CA GLY A 265 -1.60 21.80 9.48
C GLY A 265 -2.55 22.75 8.74
N ASN A 266 -3.28 23.64 9.42
CA ASN A 266 -4.11 24.64 8.76
C ASN A 266 -3.27 25.82 8.19
N MET A 267 -2.04 26.01 8.68
CA MET A 267 -1.08 26.98 8.12
C MET A 267 -0.64 26.55 6.71
N ARG A 268 -0.16 27.52 5.90
CA ARG A 268 0.17 27.28 4.48
C ARG A 268 1.18 26.15 4.26
N HIS A 269 2.30 26.19 4.96
CA HIS A 269 3.44 25.27 4.76
C HIS A 269 4.05 24.83 6.08
N VAL A 270 4.65 23.64 6.08
CA VAL A 270 5.55 23.23 7.16
C VAL A 270 6.83 24.06 7.07
N PRO A 271 7.22 24.84 8.10
CA PRO A 271 8.43 25.66 8.05
C PRO A 271 9.68 24.82 7.81
N SER A 272 10.67 25.39 7.10
CA SER A 272 11.94 24.71 6.84
C SER A 272 12.71 24.41 8.14
N SER A 273 12.54 25.26 9.17
CA SER A 273 13.10 25.00 10.50
C SER A 273 12.60 23.70 11.13
N VAL A 274 11.32 23.35 10.92
CA VAL A 274 10.74 22.11 11.39
C VAL A 274 11.31 20.91 10.60
N LEU A 275 11.42 21.04 9.27
CA LEU A 275 11.98 19.98 8.42
C LEU A 275 13.46 19.71 8.74
N ASN A 276 14.24 20.76 8.97
CA ASN A 276 15.66 20.62 9.34
C ASN A 276 15.86 19.98 10.73
N GLY A 277 14.84 20.02 11.58
CA GLY A 277 14.83 19.34 12.88
C GLY A 277 14.46 17.84 12.81
N LEU A 278 14.02 17.38 11.65
CA LEU A 278 13.64 15.97 11.45
C LEU A 278 14.84 15.19 10.93
N GLY A 279 15.62 14.60 11.82
CA GLY A 279 16.90 13.90 11.61
C GLY A 279 17.10 13.24 10.25
N SER A 280 16.38 12.15 9.98
CA SER A 280 16.54 11.38 8.74
C SER A 280 15.98 12.06 7.47
N LEU A 281 15.22 13.15 7.59
CA LEU A 281 14.69 13.91 6.44
C LEU A 281 15.58 15.11 6.06
N LYS A 282 16.72 15.30 6.72
CA LYS A 282 17.68 16.37 6.31
C LYS A 282 18.09 16.14 4.88
N ALA A 283 17.79 17.10 4.00
CA ALA A 283 18.42 17.18 2.70
C ALA A 283 19.94 17.32 2.90
N ASP A 284 20.73 16.45 2.26
CA ASP A 284 22.17 16.63 2.22
C ASP A 284 22.47 18.01 1.59
N GLY A 285 22.87 18.92 2.42
CA GLY A 285 23.72 20.08 2.30
C GLY A 285 23.74 20.96 1.05
N ASP A 286 22.78 20.92 0.14
CA ASP A 286 22.68 21.91 -0.90
C ASP A 286 21.39 22.72 -0.70
N GLY A 287 21.59 24.00 -0.29
CA GLY A 287 20.58 24.85 0.27
C GLY A 287 19.26 24.85 -0.50
N LEU A 288 18.17 24.65 0.21
CA LEU A 288 16.82 24.95 -0.23
C LEU A 288 16.82 26.27 -1.00
N LYS A 289 16.80 26.19 -2.33
CA LYS A 289 16.50 27.35 -3.18
C LYS A 289 15.05 27.72 -2.92
N LEU A 290 14.82 28.59 -1.96
CA LEU A 290 13.55 29.27 -1.75
C LEU A 290 13.15 29.91 -3.07
N THR A 291 12.08 29.45 -3.68
CA THR A 291 11.53 30.15 -4.84
C THR A 291 10.88 31.44 -4.36
N LEU A 292 11.01 32.51 -5.13
CA LEU A 292 10.49 33.88 -4.87
C LEU A 292 8.96 33.96 -4.57
N ARG A 293 8.26 32.84 -4.48
CA ARG A 293 6.85 32.71 -4.11
C ARG A 293 6.61 32.36 -2.63
N GLU A 294 7.67 32.21 -1.85
CA GLU A 294 7.57 31.82 -0.42
C GLU A 294 7.78 32.99 0.54
N TYR A 295 7.82 34.23 0.00
CA TYR A 295 7.80 35.48 0.76
C TYR A 295 6.42 36.12 0.78
#